data_003efc9278c231a668ff4735baf2f004
#
_entry.id   003efc9278c231a668ff4735baf2f004
#
_cell.length_a   1.000
_cell.length_b   1.000
_cell.length_c   1.000
_cell.angle_alpha   90.00
_cell.angle_beta   90.00
_cell.angle_gamma   90.00
#
_symmetry.space_group_name_H-M   'P 1'
#
loop_
_entity.id
_entity.type
_entity.pdbx_description
1 polymer ?
#
loop_
_entity_poly.entity_id
_entity_poly.type
_entity_poly.pdbx_seq_one_letter_code
_entity_poly.pdbx_strand_id
1 'polypeptide(L)'
;GDLTTARRVNVNLRGQTAVADYVVWLSMLPDNFAKDDTITGDLQRVTLATPGILSPIDGAGTTLQPLVQSSEQSMAIDVAKVRTSPDVIGIFRNFVPSGERKIIAARVQGKPSTAFPDGPPAGPEGVTPLPDTPTMVQHVAKADKDISVIVVSDVDMLHEQFWMESRQLFGQTFNVPFANNADFTVNALENLAGGTALMGLRGRSGAFRSFTYVDEVRKAAERDFRSKEEELAAQIATIQGELAKLLNREQAGGELIIGPEDKVRAEEYRREMVRLRRELRDVQYALRKDIDDLDATLKFINIAAIPLLLGVIALGWLIIGRRRRARRFHMAES
;
A
#
# COMPACT_ATOMS: atom_id res chain seq x y z
N GLY A 1 3.00 -9.73 -7.13
CA GLY A 1 3.42 -8.40 -6.72
C GLY A 1 2.97 -7.31 -7.68
N ASP A 2 3.02 -6.05 -7.25
CA ASP A 2 2.55 -4.90 -8.04
C ASP A 2 3.33 -3.65 -7.62
N LEU A 3 3.92 -2.93 -8.60
CA LEU A 3 4.70 -1.72 -8.35
C LEU A 3 3.84 -0.50 -7.98
N THR A 4 2.65 -0.39 -8.56
CA THR A 4 1.77 0.78 -8.37
C THR A 4 1.16 0.81 -6.96
N THR A 5 0.84 -0.37 -6.43
CA THR A 5 0.15 -0.54 -5.15
C THR A 5 1.08 -1.00 -4.01
N ALA A 6 2.39 -1.09 -4.27
CA ALA A 6 3.38 -1.52 -3.29
C ALA A 6 3.33 -0.68 -2.00
N ARG A 7 3.43 -1.36 -0.85
CA ARG A 7 3.55 -0.70 0.47
C ARG A 7 5.00 -0.52 0.85
N ARG A 8 5.25 0.58 1.54
CA ARG A 8 6.57 0.85 2.12
C ARG A 8 6.76 0.08 3.41
N VAL A 9 7.91 -0.53 3.53
CA VAL A 9 8.34 -1.26 4.73
C VAL A 9 9.73 -0.81 5.16
N ASN A 10 9.98 -0.91 6.45
CA ASN A 10 11.32 -0.70 6.98
C ASN A 10 12.15 -1.96 6.75
N VAL A 11 13.29 -1.82 6.10
CA VAL A 11 14.26 -2.89 5.86
C VAL A 11 15.57 -2.57 6.55
N ASN A 12 16.26 -3.59 7.05
CA ASN A 12 17.59 -3.42 7.62
C ASN A 12 18.65 -3.65 6.54
N LEU A 13 19.37 -2.59 6.18
CA LEU A 13 20.45 -2.62 5.23
C LEU A 13 21.78 -2.41 5.98
N ARG A 14 22.55 -3.47 6.15
CA ARG A 14 23.88 -3.42 6.79
C ARG A 14 23.86 -2.70 8.15
N GLY A 15 22.83 -2.94 8.97
CA GLY A 15 22.69 -2.32 10.29
C GLY A 15 22.05 -0.93 10.29
N GLN A 16 21.62 -0.42 9.15
CA GLN A 16 20.85 0.83 9.04
C GLN A 16 19.41 0.53 8.61
N THR A 17 18.44 1.21 9.21
CA THR A 17 17.04 1.13 8.80
C THR A 17 16.83 2.01 7.57
N ALA A 18 16.40 1.39 6.47
CA ALA A 18 15.98 2.06 5.25
C ALA A 18 14.52 1.75 4.95
N VAL A 19 13.87 2.59 4.17
CA VAL A 19 12.50 2.37 3.69
C VAL A 19 12.56 1.86 2.26
N ALA A 20 11.84 0.77 1.98
CA ALA A 20 11.76 0.19 0.64
C ALA A 20 10.31 -0.15 0.27
N ASP A 21 10.00 -0.10 -1.03
CA ASP A 21 8.71 -0.53 -1.54
C ASP A 21 8.68 -2.07 -1.59
N TYR A 22 7.76 -2.67 -0.83
CA TYR A 22 7.59 -4.12 -0.82
C TYR A 22 6.42 -4.51 -1.72
N VAL A 23 6.75 -4.89 -2.93
CA VAL A 23 5.83 -5.11 -4.06
C VAL A 23 4.82 -6.26 -3.86
N VAL A 24 4.94 -7.03 -2.81
CA VAL A 24 3.98 -8.10 -2.45
C VAL A 24 3.06 -7.71 -1.29
N TRP A 25 3.34 -6.60 -0.60
CA TRP A 25 2.38 -5.98 0.31
C TRP A 25 1.69 -4.84 -0.43
N LEU A 26 0.40 -4.98 -0.64
CA LEU A 26 -0.33 -4.15 -1.59
C LEU A 26 -1.33 -3.25 -0.88
N SER A 27 -1.47 -2.03 -1.36
CA SER A 27 -2.50 -1.07 -0.95
C SER A 27 -3.39 -0.79 -2.15
N MET A 28 -4.45 -1.58 -2.30
CA MET A 28 -5.41 -1.45 -3.38
C MET A 28 -6.23 -0.18 -3.23
N LEU A 29 -6.40 0.56 -4.31
CA LEU A 29 -7.10 1.84 -4.40
C LEU A 29 -8.32 1.72 -5.33
N PRO A 30 -9.18 2.75 -5.46
CA PRO A 30 -10.41 2.66 -6.24
C PRO A 30 -10.27 2.17 -7.67
N ASP A 31 -9.13 2.39 -8.32
CA ASP A 31 -8.88 1.88 -9.68
C ASP A 31 -8.61 0.37 -9.74
N ASN A 32 -8.38 -0.25 -8.59
CA ASN A 32 -8.21 -1.69 -8.45
C ASN A 32 -9.52 -2.42 -8.16
N PHE A 33 -10.61 -1.71 -7.92
CA PHE A 33 -11.92 -2.25 -7.53
C PHE A 33 -12.92 -2.26 -8.69
N ALA A 34 -13.84 -3.21 -8.66
CA ALA A 34 -15.03 -3.17 -9.49
C ALA A 34 -15.95 -2.05 -9.00
N LYS A 35 -16.03 -0.95 -9.77
CA LYS A 35 -16.73 0.29 -9.36
C LYS A 35 -18.25 0.13 -9.28
N ASP A 36 -18.80 -0.75 -10.08
CA ASP A 36 -20.25 -1.00 -10.16
C ASP A 36 -20.70 -2.14 -9.23
N ASP A 37 -19.80 -2.73 -8.44
CA ASP A 37 -20.12 -3.79 -7.51
C ASP A 37 -20.41 -3.25 -6.10
N THR A 38 -21.48 -3.74 -5.48
CA THR A 38 -21.94 -3.31 -4.15
C THR A 38 -20.94 -3.62 -3.03
N ILE A 39 -20.02 -4.56 -3.25
CA ILE A 39 -19.01 -4.94 -2.26
C ILE A 39 -17.85 -3.94 -2.27
N THR A 40 -17.44 -3.50 -3.47
CA THR A 40 -16.18 -2.78 -3.66
C THR A 40 -16.35 -1.34 -4.13
N GLY A 41 -17.49 -0.95 -4.68
CA GLY A 41 -17.70 0.33 -5.34
C GLY A 41 -17.42 1.56 -4.48
N ASP A 42 -17.69 1.50 -3.18
CA ASP A 42 -17.49 2.62 -2.24
C ASP A 42 -16.18 2.52 -1.45
N LEU A 43 -15.38 1.46 -1.64
CA LEU A 43 -14.14 1.27 -0.90
C LEU A 43 -13.06 2.23 -1.40
N GLN A 44 -12.29 2.78 -0.46
CA GLN A 44 -11.19 3.70 -0.76
C GLN A 44 -9.84 3.01 -0.72
N ARG A 45 -9.68 2.01 0.14
CA ARG A 45 -8.42 1.28 0.30
C ARG A 45 -8.65 -0.10 0.90
N VAL A 46 -8.06 -1.13 0.30
CA VAL A 46 -7.92 -2.46 0.91
C VAL A 46 -6.45 -2.83 0.89
N THR A 47 -5.92 -3.29 2.02
CA THR A 47 -4.52 -3.71 2.10
C THR A 47 -4.41 -5.22 2.15
N LEU A 48 -3.43 -5.73 1.43
CA LEU A 48 -3.20 -7.16 1.22
C LEU A 48 -1.74 -7.50 1.49
N ALA A 49 -1.50 -8.73 1.95
CA ALA A 49 -0.15 -9.23 2.25
C ALA A 49 0.14 -10.50 1.47
N THR A 50 0.99 -10.40 0.47
CA THR A 50 1.38 -11.54 -0.38
C THR A 50 0.20 -12.29 -1.02
N PRO A 51 -0.78 -11.58 -1.62
CA PRO A 51 -1.95 -12.22 -2.21
C PRO A 51 -1.58 -13.17 -3.34
N GLY A 52 -2.34 -14.25 -3.46
CA GLY A 52 -2.30 -15.15 -4.61
C GLY A 52 -2.93 -14.53 -5.86
N ILE A 53 -3.01 -15.32 -6.92
CA ILE A 53 -3.66 -14.95 -8.18
C ILE A 53 -4.78 -15.95 -8.44
N LEU A 54 -5.96 -15.44 -8.74
CA LEU A 54 -7.12 -16.24 -9.15
C LEU A 54 -7.17 -16.29 -10.67
N SER A 55 -7.46 -17.48 -11.21
CA SER A 55 -7.65 -17.70 -12.64
C SER A 55 -8.91 -18.54 -12.87
N PRO A 56 -9.69 -18.24 -13.90
CA PRO A 56 -10.81 -19.10 -14.28
C PRO A 56 -10.28 -20.48 -14.74
N ILE A 57 -11.10 -21.50 -14.51
CA ILE A 57 -10.86 -22.86 -15.03
C ILE A 57 -11.85 -23.11 -16.15
N ASP A 58 -11.37 -23.39 -17.33
CA ASP A 58 -12.22 -23.68 -18.49
C ASP A 58 -13.08 -24.94 -18.24
N GLY A 59 -14.35 -24.84 -18.59
CA GLY A 59 -15.29 -25.95 -18.40
C GLY A 59 -15.78 -26.18 -16.97
N ALA A 60 -15.39 -25.36 -16.00
CA ALA A 60 -15.82 -25.50 -14.60
C ALA A 60 -17.33 -25.27 -14.36
N GLY A 61 -18.06 -24.76 -15.35
CA GLY A 61 -19.49 -24.41 -15.23
C GLY A 61 -19.75 -23.20 -14.33
N THR A 62 -18.69 -22.42 -14.04
CA THR A 62 -18.74 -21.20 -13.25
C THR A 62 -18.13 -20.03 -14.00
N THR A 63 -18.57 -18.83 -13.67
CA THR A 63 -17.98 -17.56 -14.10
C THR A 63 -17.25 -16.91 -12.95
N LEU A 64 -16.12 -16.27 -13.24
CA LEU A 64 -15.28 -15.56 -12.28
C LEU A 64 -15.35 -14.06 -12.60
N GLN A 65 -16.09 -13.31 -11.76
CA GLN A 65 -16.22 -11.87 -11.88
C GLN A 65 -15.20 -11.19 -10.95
N PRO A 66 -14.24 -10.44 -11.49
CA PRO A 66 -13.23 -9.75 -10.68
C PRO A 66 -13.86 -8.70 -9.77
N LEU A 67 -13.49 -8.68 -8.49
CA LEU A 67 -13.83 -7.66 -7.50
C LEU A 67 -12.62 -6.77 -7.19
N VAL A 68 -11.44 -7.38 -7.05
CA VAL A 68 -10.18 -6.69 -6.80
C VAL A 68 -9.14 -7.23 -7.78
N GLN A 69 -8.47 -6.32 -8.47
CA GLN A 69 -7.41 -6.63 -9.44
C GLN A 69 -6.16 -5.80 -9.18
N SER A 70 -4.99 -6.35 -9.48
CA SER A 70 -3.74 -5.60 -9.53
C SER A 70 -3.77 -4.49 -10.59
N SER A 71 -2.71 -3.68 -10.64
CA SER A 71 -2.45 -2.84 -11.81
C SER A 71 -1.81 -3.66 -12.95
N GLU A 72 -1.61 -3.03 -14.10
CA GLU A 72 -0.83 -3.60 -15.21
C GLU A 72 0.66 -3.73 -14.87
N GLN A 73 1.14 -2.94 -13.89
CA GLN A 73 2.50 -3.01 -13.37
C GLN A 73 2.67 -4.16 -12.37
N SER A 74 2.07 -5.31 -12.66
CA SER A 74 2.05 -6.49 -11.82
C SER A 74 2.91 -7.64 -12.38
N MET A 75 3.38 -8.50 -11.47
CA MET A 75 4.16 -9.69 -11.79
C MET A 75 3.80 -10.84 -10.84
N ALA A 76 3.72 -12.06 -11.35
CA ALA A 76 3.72 -13.26 -10.51
C ALA A 76 5.12 -13.45 -9.90
N ILE A 77 5.18 -13.64 -8.58
CA ILE A 77 6.43 -13.85 -7.84
C ILE A 77 6.38 -15.25 -7.21
N ASP A 78 7.45 -16.00 -7.35
CA ASP A 78 7.57 -17.32 -6.75
C ASP A 78 7.44 -17.24 -5.22
N VAL A 79 6.59 -18.10 -4.66
CA VAL A 79 6.33 -18.21 -3.22
C VAL A 79 7.61 -18.42 -2.42
N ALA A 80 8.57 -19.16 -2.95
CA ALA A 80 9.86 -19.40 -2.28
C ALA A 80 10.62 -18.10 -1.97
N LYS A 81 10.45 -17.05 -2.78
CA LYS A 81 11.11 -15.74 -2.60
C LYS A 81 10.49 -14.90 -1.49
N VAL A 82 9.25 -15.19 -1.09
CA VAL A 82 8.49 -14.38 -0.12
C VAL A 82 8.18 -15.12 1.18
N ARG A 83 8.35 -16.45 1.21
CA ARG A 83 7.93 -17.29 2.33
C ARG A 83 8.79 -17.15 3.57
N THR A 84 10.11 -17.05 3.41
CA THR A 84 11.05 -17.01 4.54
C THR A 84 12.13 -15.99 4.26
N SER A 85 12.28 -14.99 5.13
CA SER A 85 13.28 -13.92 5.03
C SER A 85 13.38 -13.29 3.63
N PRO A 86 12.31 -12.64 3.14
CA PRO A 86 12.28 -12.12 1.78
C PRO A 86 13.34 -11.03 1.56
N ASP A 87 14.07 -11.12 0.46
CA ASP A 87 14.92 -10.04 -0.02
C ASP A 87 14.07 -8.98 -0.72
N VAL A 88 13.50 -8.06 0.07
CA VAL A 88 12.62 -6.99 -0.40
C VAL A 88 13.23 -6.19 -1.55
N ILE A 89 14.53 -5.87 -1.44
CA ILE A 89 15.24 -5.06 -2.42
C ILE A 89 15.54 -5.86 -3.68
N GLY A 90 15.99 -7.11 -3.53
CA GLY A 90 16.24 -8.00 -4.66
C GLY A 90 14.96 -8.31 -5.44
N ILE A 91 13.84 -8.51 -4.76
CA ILE A 91 12.53 -8.69 -5.41
C ILE A 91 12.16 -7.45 -6.22
N PHE A 92 12.30 -6.24 -5.65
CA PHE A 92 12.02 -4.99 -6.33
C PHE A 92 12.93 -4.76 -7.55
N ARG A 93 14.24 -4.99 -7.42
CA ARG A 93 15.22 -4.81 -8.51
C ARG A 93 14.98 -5.73 -9.71
N ASN A 94 14.53 -6.94 -9.44
CA ASN A 94 14.28 -7.96 -10.47
C ASN A 94 12.81 -7.97 -10.91
N PHE A 95 12.04 -6.94 -10.58
CA PHE A 95 10.64 -6.88 -10.92
C PHE A 95 10.46 -6.46 -12.39
N VAL A 96 9.77 -7.34 -13.15
CA VAL A 96 9.45 -7.07 -14.56
C VAL A 96 7.93 -7.13 -14.72
N PRO A 97 7.25 -6.00 -14.92
CA PRO A 97 5.80 -5.98 -15.10
C PRO A 97 5.34 -6.84 -16.25
N SER A 98 4.24 -7.57 -16.05
CA SER A 98 3.65 -8.44 -17.09
C SER A 98 2.77 -7.69 -18.08
N GLY A 99 2.40 -6.44 -17.80
CA GLY A 99 1.44 -5.67 -18.61
C GLY A 99 -0.02 -6.12 -18.44
N GLU A 100 -0.30 -7.04 -17.51
CA GLU A 100 -1.62 -7.60 -17.30
C GLU A 100 -2.09 -7.41 -15.86
N ARG A 101 -3.39 -7.14 -15.70
CA ARG A 101 -4.02 -7.12 -14.39
C ARG A 101 -4.26 -8.54 -13.89
N LYS A 102 -3.95 -8.81 -12.63
CA LYS A 102 -4.15 -10.12 -11.99
C LYS A 102 -5.32 -10.05 -11.02
N ILE A 103 -6.20 -11.05 -11.07
CA ILE A 103 -7.38 -11.11 -10.19
C ILE A 103 -6.93 -11.60 -8.81
N ILE A 104 -7.30 -10.85 -7.77
CA ILE A 104 -6.94 -11.12 -6.38
C ILE A 104 -8.18 -11.52 -5.57
N ALA A 105 -9.32 -10.86 -5.82
CA ALA A 105 -10.61 -11.24 -5.27
C ALA A 105 -11.64 -11.29 -6.38
N ALA A 106 -12.54 -12.25 -6.31
CA ALA A 106 -13.57 -12.46 -7.31
C ALA A 106 -14.87 -13.02 -6.73
N ARG A 107 -15.97 -12.73 -7.39
CA ARG A 107 -17.24 -13.44 -7.23
C ARG A 107 -17.28 -14.62 -8.21
N VAL A 108 -17.55 -15.81 -7.70
CA VAL A 108 -17.70 -17.03 -8.47
C VAL A 108 -19.18 -17.40 -8.46
N GLN A 109 -19.77 -17.51 -9.64
CA GLN A 109 -21.19 -17.85 -9.82
C GLN A 109 -21.35 -18.95 -10.88
N GLY A 110 -22.42 -19.74 -10.77
CA GLY A 110 -22.76 -20.78 -11.73
C GLY A 110 -22.99 -22.14 -11.08
N LYS A 111 -22.96 -23.18 -11.87
CA LYS A 111 -23.24 -24.58 -11.45
C LYS A 111 -21.95 -25.41 -11.52
N PRO A 112 -21.10 -25.37 -10.52
CA PRO A 112 -19.86 -26.15 -10.52
C PRO A 112 -20.13 -27.64 -10.44
N SER A 113 -19.22 -28.42 -11.01
CA SER A 113 -19.06 -29.84 -10.72
C SER A 113 -18.08 -29.99 -9.55
N THR A 114 -18.27 -31.06 -8.76
CA THR A 114 -17.34 -31.36 -7.67
C THR A 114 -15.94 -31.72 -8.20
N ALA A 115 -14.91 -31.41 -7.41
CA ALA A 115 -13.55 -31.90 -7.67
C ALA A 115 -13.39 -33.40 -7.37
N PHE A 116 -14.39 -34.03 -6.77
CA PHE A 116 -14.40 -35.43 -6.36
C PHE A 116 -15.58 -36.17 -7.01
N PRO A 117 -15.52 -36.46 -8.34
CA PRO A 117 -16.66 -37.04 -9.05
C PRO A 117 -17.06 -38.43 -8.52
N ASP A 118 -16.13 -39.21 -8.02
CA ASP A 118 -16.32 -40.56 -7.53
C ASP A 118 -16.77 -40.63 -6.06
N GLY A 119 -17.03 -39.51 -5.43
CA GLY A 119 -17.45 -39.41 -4.04
C GLY A 119 -16.51 -38.55 -3.18
N PRO A 120 -16.85 -38.31 -1.91
CA PRO A 120 -15.98 -37.54 -1.03
C PRO A 120 -14.62 -38.21 -0.85
N PRO A 121 -13.53 -37.43 -0.70
CA PRO A 121 -12.20 -37.99 -0.46
C PRO A 121 -12.21 -38.82 0.81
N ALA A 122 -11.45 -39.93 0.83
CA ALA A 122 -11.23 -40.70 2.03
C ALA A 122 -10.63 -39.81 3.12
N GLY A 123 -11.18 -39.87 4.32
CA GLY A 123 -10.62 -39.17 5.47
C GLY A 123 -9.17 -39.62 5.76
N PRO A 124 -8.40 -38.87 6.53
CA PRO A 124 -7.04 -39.29 6.94
C PRO A 124 -7.07 -40.67 7.57
N GLU A 125 -6.18 -41.57 7.14
CA GLU A 125 -6.06 -42.91 7.72
C GLU A 125 -5.91 -42.82 9.24
N GLY A 126 -6.74 -43.56 9.98
CA GLY A 126 -6.70 -43.62 11.43
C GLY A 126 -7.58 -42.63 12.20
N VAL A 127 -8.34 -41.77 11.50
CA VAL A 127 -9.34 -40.90 12.14
C VAL A 127 -10.69 -41.60 12.14
N THR A 128 -11.10 -42.16 13.30
CA THR A 128 -12.48 -42.66 13.50
C THR A 128 -13.43 -41.47 13.49
N PRO A 129 -14.51 -41.47 12.67
CA PRO A 129 -15.51 -40.42 12.71
C PRO A 129 -16.10 -40.31 14.13
N LEU A 130 -16.28 -39.06 14.60
CA LEU A 130 -16.95 -38.83 15.89
C LEU A 130 -18.36 -39.44 15.87
N PRO A 131 -18.85 -40.03 17.00
CA PRO A 131 -20.13 -40.73 17.05
C PRO A 131 -21.37 -39.92 16.61
N ASP A 132 -21.29 -38.59 16.70
CA ASP A 132 -22.34 -37.64 16.31
C ASP A 132 -22.06 -36.94 14.97
N THR A 133 -21.22 -37.49 14.10
CA THR A 133 -21.05 -36.94 12.74
C THR A 133 -22.39 -37.13 12.01
N PRO A 134 -23.05 -36.06 11.51
CA PRO A 134 -24.31 -36.20 10.78
C PRO A 134 -24.13 -37.20 9.64
N THR A 135 -25.06 -38.16 9.53
CA THR A 135 -25.09 -39.14 8.46
C THR A 135 -24.84 -38.46 7.13
N MET A 136 -23.83 -38.96 6.40
CA MET A 136 -23.32 -38.40 5.16
C MET A 136 -24.41 -37.75 4.32
N VAL A 137 -24.31 -36.44 4.15
CA VAL A 137 -25.09 -35.71 3.17
C VAL A 137 -24.82 -36.38 1.82
N GLN A 138 -25.89 -36.73 1.09
CA GLN A 138 -25.74 -37.38 -0.23
C GLN A 138 -24.73 -36.61 -1.06
N HIS A 139 -23.74 -37.32 -1.61
CA HIS A 139 -22.72 -36.71 -2.46
C HIS A 139 -23.36 -36.03 -3.66
N VAL A 140 -23.05 -34.74 -3.87
CA VAL A 140 -23.59 -33.95 -5.00
C VAL A 140 -22.46 -33.79 -6.01
N ALA A 141 -22.55 -34.50 -7.12
CA ALA A 141 -21.53 -34.45 -8.18
C ALA A 141 -21.56 -33.12 -8.96
N LYS A 142 -22.73 -32.47 -9.06
CA LYS A 142 -22.95 -31.21 -9.75
C LYS A 142 -23.98 -30.39 -9.00
N ALA A 143 -23.77 -29.09 -8.89
CA ALA A 143 -24.73 -28.19 -8.26
C ALA A 143 -26.03 -28.08 -9.10
N ASP A 144 -27.17 -28.26 -8.47
CA ASP A 144 -28.50 -28.11 -9.11
C ASP A 144 -28.86 -26.63 -9.29
N LYS A 145 -28.42 -25.79 -8.38
CA LYS A 145 -28.64 -24.33 -8.38
C LYS A 145 -27.32 -23.59 -8.55
N ASP A 146 -27.43 -22.36 -9.04
CA ASP A 146 -26.25 -21.48 -9.10
C ASP A 146 -25.73 -21.21 -7.69
N ILE A 147 -24.44 -21.38 -7.52
CA ILE A 147 -23.73 -20.93 -6.31
C ILE A 147 -23.37 -19.46 -6.44
N SER A 148 -23.18 -18.80 -5.32
CA SER A 148 -22.52 -17.50 -5.24
C SER A 148 -21.49 -17.55 -4.13
N VAL A 149 -20.22 -17.41 -4.49
CA VAL A 149 -19.09 -17.48 -3.56
C VAL A 149 -18.18 -16.29 -3.83
N ILE A 150 -17.67 -15.69 -2.76
CA ILE A 150 -16.60 -14.67 -2.86
C ILE A 150 -15.30 -15.31 -2.44
N VAL A 151 -14.33 -15.27 -3.33
CA VAL A 151 -13.00 -15.82 -3.10
C VAL A 151 -12.01 -14.68 -3.02
N VAL A 152 -11.21 -14.67 -1.96
CA VAL A 152 -10.09 -13.74 -1.78
C VAL A 152 -8.83 -14.56 -1.58
N SER A 153 -7.79 -14.25 -2.32
CA SER A 153 -6.53 -15.03 -2.31
C SER A 153 -5.54 -14.55 -1.24
N ASP A 154 -6.04 -13.94 -0.17
CA ASP A 154 -5.24 -13.42 0.94
C ASP A 154 -6.05 -13.48 2.25
N VAL A 155 -5.61 -14.28 3.19
CA VAL A 155 -6.21 -14.37 4.53
C VAL A 155 -5.63 -13.31 5.48
N ASP A 156 -4.40 -12.88 5.25
CA ASP A 156 -3.70 -11.90 6.08
C ASP A 156 -4.39 -10.53 6.07
N MET A 157 -5.21 -10.26 5.05
CA MET A 157 -6.04 -9.05 4.99
C MET A 157 -6.97 -8.88 6.20
N LEU A 158 -7.30 -9.94 6.90
CA LEU A 158 -8.15 -9.91 8.10
C LEU A 158 -7.36 -9.56 9.36
N HIS A 159 -6.04 -9.68 9.34
CA HIS A 159 -5.20 -9.38 10.48
C HIS A 159 -5.09 -7.87 10.71
N GLU A 160 -5.30 -7.42 11.94
CA GLU A 160 -5.40 -6.00 12.31
C GLU A 160 -4.23 -5.13 11.83
N GLN A 161 -3.00 -5.66 11.84
CA GLN A 161 -1.81 -4.92 11.39
C GLN A 161 -1.90 -4.40 9.95
N PHE A 162 -2.76 -4.97 9.12
CA PHE A 162 -2.89 -4.56 7.73
C PHE A 162 -3.93 -3.48 7.49
N TRP A 163 -4.83 -3.20 8.45
CA TRP A 163 -5.89 -2.22 8.27
C TRP A 163 -6.18 -1.32 9.47
N MET A 164 -5.54 -1.59 10.64
CA MET A 164 -5.65 -0.76 11.83
C MET A 164 -4.30 -0.25 12.30
N GLU A 165 -4.26 0.93 12.87
CA GLU A 165 -3.12 1.48 13.58
C GLU A 165 -3.52 1.92 14.99
N SER A 166 -2.62 1.69 15.95
CA SER A 166 -2.82 2.15 17.32
C SER A 166 -2.30 3.58 17.46
N ARG A 167 -3.16 4.51 17.85
CA ARG A 167 -2.82 5.90 18.15
C ARG A 167 -3.01 6.19 19.62
N GLN A 168 -2.04 6.87 20.21
CA GLN A 168 -2.16 7.37 21.59
C GLN A 168 -2.71 8.80 21.57
N LEU A 169 -3.85 9.01 22.24
CA LEU A 169 -4.43 10.31 22.44
C LEU A 169 -4.78 10.47 23.93
N PHE A 170 -4.30 11.54 24.59
CA PHE A 170 -4.55 11.82 26.00
C PHE A 170 -4.22 10.64 26.97
N GLY A 171 -3.17 9.88 26.66
CA GLY A 171 -2.75 8.73 27.47
C GLY A 171 -3.58 7.45 27.27
N GLN A 172 -4.56 7.45 26.36
CA GLN A 172 -5.33 6.29 25.97
C GLN A 172 -4.93 5.82 24.57
N THR A 173 -4.91 4.51 24.36
CA THR A 173 -4.63 3.90 23.06
C THR A 173 -5.93 3.64 22.32
N PHE A 174 -6.05 4.19 21.11
CA PHE A 174 -7.18 3.97 20.22
C PHE A 174 -6.71 3.23 18.97
N ASN A 175 -7.45 2.21 18.56
CA ASN A 175 -7.23 1.54 17.31
C ASN A 175 -8.08 2.22 16.23
N VAL A 176 -7.43 2.79 15.22
CA VAL A 176 -8.08 3.53 14.14
C VAL A 176 -7.84 2.81 12.81
N PRO A 177 -8.90 2.47 12.06
CA PRO A 177 -8.74 1.86 10.74
C PRO A 177 -8.14 2.87 9.76
N PHE A 178 -7.13 2.45 9.00
CA PHE A 178 -6.54 3.19 7.90
C PHE A 178 -6.90 2.59 6.52
N ALA A 179 -7.57 1.44 6.51
CA ALA A 179 -8.05 0.76 5.31
C ALA A 179 -9.41 0.11 5.55
N ASN A 180 -10.14 -0.19 4.48
CA ASN A 180 -11.51 -0.70 4.49
C ASN A 180 -11.59 -2.25 4.43
N ASN A 181 -10.62 -2.95 4.99
CA ASN A 181 -10.61 -4.42 4.96
C ASN A 181 -11.83 -5.02 5.68
N ALA A 182 -12.20 -4.45 6.83
CA ALA A 182 -13.42 -4.86 7.54
C ALA A 182 -14.68 -4.56 6.73
N ASP A 183 -14.77 -3.37 6.11
CA ASP A 183 -15.92 -2.99 5.28
C ASP A 183 -16.08 -3.94 4.09
N PHE A 184 -14.97 -4.29 3.40
CA PHE A 184 -14.98 -5.29 2.34
C PHE A 184 -15.57 -6.61 2.82
N THR A 185 -15.10 -7.11 3.97
CA THR A 185 -15.54 -8.40 4.53
C THR A 185 -17.02 -8.37 4.91
N VAL A 186 -17.47 -7.31 5.58
CA VAL A 186 -18.87 -7.14 5.98
C VAL A 186 -19.75 -7.01 4.76
N ASN A 187 -19.37 -6.20 3.76
CA ASN A 187 -20.12 -6.05 2.50
C ASN A 187 -20.24 -7.39 1.76
N ALA A 188 -19.16 -8.18 1.73
CA ALA A 188 -19.15 -9.51 1.13
C ALA A 188 -20.14 -10.46 1.82
N LEU A 189 -20.12 -10.52 3.16
CA LEU A 189 -21.04 -11.34 3.95
C LEU A 189 -22.50 -10.91 3.77
N GLU A 190 -22.78 -9.62 3.81
CA GLU A 190 -24.14 -9.10 3.60
C GLU A 190 -24.66 -9.37 2.19
N ASN A 191 -23.80 -9.25 1.18
CA ASN A 191 -24.16 -9.58 -0.21
C ASN A 191 -24.53 -11.06 -0.33
N LEU A 192 -23.75 -11.95 0.26
CA LEU A 192 -24.01 -13.40 0.27
C LEU A 192 -25.27 -13.77 1.08
N ALA A 193 -25.59 -13.03 2.15
CA ALA A 193 -26.79 -13.21 2.96
C ALA A 193 -28.07 -12.66 2.30
N GLY A 194 -27.98 -12.06 1.09
CA GLY A 194 -29.14 -11.51 0.37
C GLY A 194 -29.54 -10.10 0.79
N GLY A 195 -28.67 -9.39 1.56
CA GLY A 195 -28.92 -8.04 2.08
C GLY A 195 -28.72 -6.90 1.08
N THR A 196 -28.70 -7.15 -0.22
CA THR A 196 -28.40 -6.16 -1.28
C THR A 196 -29.31 -4.93 -1.27
N ALA A 197 -30.56 -5.07 -0.81
CA ALA A 197 -31.52 -3.97 -0.77
C ALA A 197 -31.17 -2.87 0.27
N LEU A 198 -30.39 -3.20 1.31
CA LEU A 198 -30.04 -2.27 2.37
C LEU A 198 -28.63 -1.64 2.19
N MET A 199 -27.81 -2.21 1.32
CA MET A 199 -26.43 -1.71 1.08
C MET A 199 -26.43 -0.28 0.50
N GLY A 200 -27.36 0.07 -0.36
CA GLY A 200 -27.50 1.42 -0.93
C GLY A 200 -27.94 2.50 0.09
N LEU A 201 -28.40 2.08 1.27
CA LEU A 201 -28.83 2.99 2.34
C LEU A 201 -27.72 3.23 3.39
N ARG A 202 -26.63 2.48 3.39
CA ARG A 202 -25.47 2.79 4.21
C ARG A 202 -24.87 4.10 3.72
N GLY A 203 -25.26 5.16 4.39
CA GLY A 203 -24.71 6.47 4.15
C GLY A 203 -23.18 6.38 4.18
N ARG A 204 -22.54 7.00 3.20
CA ARG A 204 -21.11 7.15 2.99
C ARG A 204 -20.40 7.21 4.33
N SER A 205 -19.89 6.07 4.79
CA SER A 205 -18.95 6.02 5.91
C SER A 205 -17.81 6.96 5.55
N GLY A 206 -17.43 7.81 6.50
CA GLY A 206 -16.57 8.96 6.28
C GLY A 206 -15.46 8.70 5.27
N ALA A 207 -15.54 9.39 4.14
CA ALA A 207 -14.57 9.26 3.08
C ALA A 207 -13.19 9.57 3.67
N PHE A 208 -12.36 8.55 3.88
CA PHE A 208 -10.93 8.74 3.98
C PHE A 208 -10.48 9.23 2.59
N ARG A 209 -10.63 10.51 2.35
CA ARG A 209 -9.99 11.17 1.22
C ARG A 209 -8.50 11.15 1.54
N SER A 210 -7.82 10.09 1.11
CA SER A 210 -6.37 10.20 0.94
C SER A 210 -6.17 11.40 0.02
N PHE A 211 -5.28 12.30 0.43
CA PHE A 211 -4.87 13.41 -0.44
C PHE A 211 -4.03 12.83 -1.58
N THR A 212 -4.70 12.18 -2.56
CA THR A 212 -4.06 11.52 -3.70
C THR A 212 -3.09 12.44 -4.41
N TYR A 213 -3.43 13.74 -4.53
CA TYR A 213 -2.55 14.76 -5.06
C TYR A 213 -1.26 14.92 -4.23
N VAL A 214 -1.37 14.94 -2.91
CA VAL A 214 -0.21 15.05 -2.01
C VAL A 214 0.66 13.80 -2.10
N ASP A 215 0.03 12.63 -2.16
CA ASP A 215 0.74 11.36 -2.34
C ASP A 215 1.43 11.28 -3.71
N GLU A 216 0.84 11.80 -4.77
CA GLU A 216 1.45 11.87 -6.10
C GLU A 216 2.63 12.84 -6.14
N VAL A 217 2.47 14.04 -5.60
CA VAL A 217 3.57 15.03 -5.50
C VAL A 217 4.71 14.48 -4.66
N ARG A 218 4.40 13.83 -3.56
CA ARG A 218 5.38 13.17 -2.70
C ARG A 218 6.11 12.03 -3.45
N LYS A 219 5.38 11.16 -4.15
CA LYS A 219 5.97 10.08 -4.95
C LYS A 219 6.84 10.61 -6.11
N ALA A 220 6.47 11.73 -6.71
CA ALA A 220 7.27 12.37 -7.74
C ALA A 220 8.58 12.93 -7.15
N ALA A 221 8.48 13.71 -6.08
CA ALA A 221 9.64 14.26 -5.37
C ALA A 221 10.59 13.14 -4.92
N GLU A 222 10.07 12.07 -4.32
CA GLU A 222 10.88 10.94 -3.88
C GLU A 222 11.58 10.20 -5.04
N ARG A 223 10.96 10.12 -6.21
CA ARG A 223 11.62 9.53 -7.40
C ARG A 223 12.81 10.36 -7.87
N ASP A 224 12.64 11.67 -7.94
CA ASP A 224 13.69 12.60 -8.38
C ASP A 224 14.87 12.62 -7.39
N PHE A 225 14.58 12.63 -6.09
CA PHE A 225 15.61 12.55 -5.05
C PHE A 225 16.35 11.21 -5.05
N ARG A 226 15.62 10.11 -5.26
CA ARG A 226 16.22 8.77 -5.31
C ARG A 226 17.15 8.61 -6.50
N SER A 227 16.77 9.13 -7.67
CA SER A 227 17.64 9.15 -8.85
C SER A 227 18.95 9.90 -8.57
N LYS A 228 18.87 11.05 -7.91
CA LYS A 228 20.03 11.86 -7.55
C LYS A 228 20.89 11.22 -6.47
N GLU A 229 20.29 10.56 -5.50
CA GLU A 229 20.98 9.77 -4.46
C GLU A 229 21.77 8.60 -5.08
N GLU A 230 21.17 7.87 -6.01
CA GLU A 230 21.82 6.77 -6.72
C GLU A 230 22.99 7.26 -7.60
N GLU A 231 22.82 8.39 -8.27
CA GLU A 231 23.89 9.02 -9.06
C GLU A 231 25.07 9.40 -8.19
N LEU A 232 24.84 10.09 -7.07
CA LEU A 232 25.89 10.50 -6.13
C LEU A 232 26.56 9.29 -5.47
N ALA A 233 25.81 8.25 -5.12
CA ALA A 233 26.34 7.02 -4.57
C ALA A 233 27.23 6.27 -5.57
N ALA A 234 26.85 6.25 -6.86
CA ALA A 234 27.66 5.67 -7.92
C ALA A 234 28.96 6.45 -8.15
N GLN A 235 28.91 7.78 -8.11
CA GLN A 235 30.11 8.64 -8.21
C GLN A 235 31.06 8.40 -7.04
N ILE A 236 30.55 8.32 -5.81
CA ILE A 236 31.35 7.99 -4.63
C ILE A 236 32.01 6.62 -4.77
N ALA A 237 31.29 5.61 -5.23
CA ALA A 237 31.82 4.26 -5.44
C ALA A 237 32.94 4.24 -6.49
N THR A 238 32.79 5.01 -7.56
CA THR A 238 33.80 5.14 -8.61
C THR A 238 35.09 5.76 -8.06
N ILE A 239 34.99 6.88 -7.35
CA ILE A 239 36.15 7.56 -6.75
C ILE A 239 36.81 6.68 -5.69
N GLN A 240 36.04 5.94 -4.89
CA GLN A 240 36.61 4.95 -3.95
C GLN A 240 37.37 3.85 -4.67
N GLY A 241 36.85 3.37 -5.81
CA GLY A 241 37.54 2.38 -6.65
C GLY A 241 38.88 2.92 -7.20
N GLU A 242 38.88 4.17 -7.70
CA GLU A 242 40.11 4.79 -8.22
C GLU A 242 41.15 5.03 -7.11
N LEU A 243 40.71 5.49 -5.95
CA LEU A 243 41.55 5.65 -4.78
C LEU A 243 42.17 4.33 -4.32
N ALA A 244 41.34 3.25 -4.29
CA ALA A 244 41.81 1.90 -3.95
C ALA A 244 42.84 1.36 -4.96
N LYS A 245 42.63 1.62 -6.26
CA LYS A 245 43.61 1.24 -7.32
C LYS A 245 44.94 1.96 -7.16
N LEU A 246 44.92 3.24 -6.82
CA LEU A 246 46.14 4.01 -6.51
C LEU A 246 46.88 3.42 -5.32
N LEU A 247 46.14 3.12 -4.23
CA LEU A 247 46.73 2.54 -3.00
C LEU A 247 47.23 1.10 -3.22
N ASN A 248 46.54 0.29 -4.02
CA ASN A 248 46.95 -1.10 -4.31
C ASN A 248 48.14 -1.18 -5.29
N ARG A 249 48.39 -0.18 -6.14
CA ARG A 249 49.60 -0.08 -6.94
C ARG A 249 50.84 0.07 -6.06
N GLU A 250 50.68 0.67 -4.92
CA GLU A 250 51.77 0.84 -3.94
C GLU A 250 52.22 -0.49 -3.30
N GLN A 251 51.29 -1.46 -3.12
CA GLN A 251 51.62 -2.75 -2.51
C GLN A 251 52.31 -3.76 -3.46
N ALA A 252 52.15 -3.59 -4.78
CA ALA A 252 52.71 -4.51 -5.78
C ALA A 252 54.21 -4.20 -6.13
N GLY A 253 54.77 -3.09 -5.71
CA GLY A 253 56.07 -2.60 -6.15
C GLY A 253 57.23 -2.65 -5.11
N GLY A 254 56.99 -3.20 -3.93
CA GLY A 254 58.10 -3.56 -2.99
C GLY A 254 58.92 -2.42 -2.35
N GLU A 255 58.73 -1.17 -2.73
CA GLU A 255 59.36 0.00 -2.09
C GLU A 255 58.42 1.20 -2.16
N LEU A 256 58.12 1.76 -1.00
CA LEU A 256 57.20 2.90 -0.77
C LEU A 256 57.72 4.20 -1.39
N ILE A 257 57.64 4.35 -2.70
CA ILE A 257 57.89 5.65 -3.33
C ILE A 257 56.57 6.13 -3.95
N ILE A 258 55.73 6.73 -3.10
CA ILE A 258 54.58 7.51 -3.58
C ILE A 258 55.15 8.71 -4.35
N GLY A 259 54.99 8.69 -5.65
CA GLY A 259 55.35 9.83 -6.48
C GLY A 259 54.60 11.09 -6.01
N PRO A 260 55.22 12.26 -6.07
CA PRO A 260 54.54 13.51 -5.67
C PRO A 260 53.23 13.73 -6.42
N GLU A 261 53.09 13.24 -7.64
CA GLU A 261 51.87 13.31 -8.45
C GLU A 261 50.74 12.40 -7.94
N ASP A 262 51.05 11.20 -7.45
CA ASP A 262 50.05 10.26 -6.94
C ASP A 262 49.52 10.73 -5.56
N LYS A 263 50.33 11.38 -4.76
CA LYS A 263 49.89 12.06 -3.52
C LYS A 263 48.89 13.17 -3.82
N VAL A 264 49.16 13.99 -4.81
CA VAL A 264 48.25 15.07 -5.21
C VAL A 264 46.92 14.50 -5.69
N ARG A 265 46.93 13.46 -6.55
CA ARG A 265 45.70 12.80 -7.03
C ARG A 265 44.91 12.14 -5.90
N ALA A 266 45.61 11.49 -4.96
CA ALA A 266 44.91 10.87 -3.82
C ALA A 266 44.25 11.93 -2.92
N GLU A 267 44.88 13.10 -2.74
CA GLU A 267 44.27 14.22 -2.02
C GLU A 267 43.08 14.84 -2.77
N GLU A 268 43.17 14.96 -4.10
CA GLU A 268 42.05 15.41 -4.93
C GLU A 268 40.85 14.46 -4.81
N TYR A 269 41.07 13.16 -4.92
CA TYR A 269 40.02 12.17 -4.76
C TYR A 269 39.40 12.20 -3.35
N ARG A 270 40.20 12.40 -2.31
CA ARG A 270 39.70 12.57 -0.94
C ARG A 270 38.83 13.81 -0.78
N ARG A 271 39.24 14.93 -1.36
CA ARG A 271 38.48 16.20 -1.33
C ARG A 271 37.15 16.04 -2.09
N GLU A 272 37.20 15.43 -3.27
CA GLU A 272 36.00 15.15 -4.08
C GLU A 272 35.03 14.23 -3.36
N MET A 273 35.54 13.17 -2.72
CA MET A 273 34.70 12.26 -1.93
C MET A 273 34.04 12.97 -0.74
N VAL A 274 34.72 13.89 -0.07
CA VAL A 274 34.11 14.69 1.00
C VAL A 274 33.03 15.60 0.47
N ARG A 275 33.25 16.21 -0.72
CA ARG A 275 32.27 17.05 -1.39
C ARG A 275 31.01 16.26 -1.73
N LEU A 276 31.15 15.13 -2.41
CA LEU A 276 30.02 14.27 -2.81
C LEU A 276 29.26 13.72 -1.61
N ARG A 277 29.94 13.33 -0.53
CA ARG A 277 29.28 12.91 0.72
C ARG A 277 28.52 14.04 1.40
N ARG A 278 28.97 15.27 1.27
CA ARG A 278 28.23 16.44 1.78
C ARG A 278 26.99 16.66 0.92
N GLU A 279 27.13 16.66 -0.39
CA GLU A 279 26.03 16.81 -1.33
C GLU A 279 24.96 15.71 -1.16
N LEU A 280 25.38 14.47 -0.95
CA LEU A 280 24.47 13.36 -0.63
C LEU A 280 23.67 13.61 0.66
N ARG A 281 24.32 14.12 1.70
CA ARG A 281 23.64 14.48 2.96
C ARG A 281 22.68 15.65 2.77
N ASP A 282 23.04 16.62 1.97
CA ASP A 282 22.21 17.79 1.70
C ASP A 282 20.95 17.38 0.92
N VAL A 283 21.06 16.46 -0.04
CA VAL A 283 19.94 15.86 -0.75
C VAL A 283 19.01 15.10 0.21
N GLN A 284 19.56 14.24 1.08
CA GLN A 284 18.78 13.50 2.08
C GLN A 284 18.09 14.42 3.10
N TYR A 285 18.74 15.51 3.47
CA TYR A 285 18.18 16.51 4.38
C TYR A 285 17.05 17.31 3.72
N ALA A 286 17.26 17.74 2.47
CA ALA A 286 16.26 18.49 1.71
C ALA A 286 14.96 17.69 1.54
N LEU A 287 15.06 16.40 1.21
CA LEU A 287 13.88 15.52 1.10
C LEU A 287 13.07 15.47 2.41
N ARG A 288 13.73 15.30 3.55
CA ARG A 288 13.05 15.27 4.85
C ARG A 288 12.40 16.61 5.17
N LYS A 289 13.10 17.70 4.93
CA LYS A 289 12.60 19.04 5.19
C LYS A 289 11.38 19.37 4.34
N ASP A 290 11.41 19.07 3.05
CA ASP A 290 10.29 19.35 2.14
C ASP A 290 9.03 18.55 2.52
N ILE A 291 9.20 17.29 2.96
CA ILE A 291 8.08 16.47 3.47
C ILE A 291 7.52 17.03 4.78
N ASP A 292 8.37 17.43 5.72
CA ASP A 292 7.96 17.98 7.01
C ASP A 292 7.28 19.35 6.84
N ASP A 293 7.79 20.21 5.96
CA ASP A 293 7.22 21.52 5.65
C ASP A 293 5.85 21.40 4.98
N LEU A 294 5.67 20.41 4.09
CA LEU A 294 4.40 20.13 3.43
C LEU A 294 3.35 19.63 4.44
N ASP A 295 3.73 18.72 5.33
CA ASP A 295 2.88 18.20 6.40
C ASP A 295 2.48 19.31 7.40
N ALA A 296 3.45 20.14 7.80
CA ALA A 296 3.21 21.29 8.67
C ALA A 296 2.26 22.32 8.04
N THR A 297 2.45 22.63 6.76
CA THR A 297 1.60 23.55 6.00
C THR A 297 0.15 23.06 5.89
N LEU A 298 -0.02 21.77 5.57
CA LEU A 298 -1.35 21.16 5.50
C LEU A 298 -2.05 21.11 6.84
N LYS A 299 -1.32 20.79 7.92
CA LYS A 299 -1.85 20.85 9.29
C LYS A 299 -2.26 22.26 9.67
N PHE A 300 -1.44 23.26 9.36
CA PHE A 300 -1.77 24.67 9.64
C PHE A 300 -3.03 25.13 8.90
N ILE A 301 -3.16 24.81 7.61
CA ILE A 301 -4.34 25.17 6.81
C ILE A 301 -5.60 24.53 7.40
N ASN A 302 -5.57 23.21 7.69
CA ASN A 302 -6.76 22.49 8.15
C ASN A 302 -7.13 22.81 9.60
N ILE A 303 -6.15 22.95 10.49
CA ILE A 303 -6.40 23.08 11.94
C ILE A 303 -6.58 24.54 12.35
N ALA A 304 -5.89 25.48 11.71
CA ALA A 304 -5.91 26.88 12.10
C ALA A 304 -6.61 27.77 11.06
N ALA A 305 -6.22 27.74 9.79
CA ALA A 305 -6.69 28.71 8.80
C ALA A 305 -8.18 28.53 8.47
N ILE A 306 -8.65 27.31 8.24
CA ILE A 306 -10.05 27.04 7.89
C ILE A 306 -11.02 27.38 9.04
N PRO A 307 -10.80 26.93 10.28
CA PRO A 307 -11.68 27.32 11.40
C PRO A 307 -11.68 28.82 11.69
N LEU A 308 -10.53 29.48 11.54
CA LEU A 308 -10.40 30.91 11.73
C LEU A 308 -11.19 31.69 10.67
N LEU A 309 -11.11 31.28 9.41
CA LEU A 309 -11.85 31.86 8.30
C LEU A 309 -13.36 31.68 8.47
N LEU A 310 -13.81 30.50 8.90
CA LEU A 310 -15.21 30.22 9.21
C LEU A 310 -15.70 31.08 10.39
N GLY A 311 -14.85 31.24 11.41
CA GLY A 311 -15.14 32.12 12.55
C GLY A 311 -15.32 33.58 12.15
N VAL A 312 -14.45 34.10 11.27
CA VAL A 312 -14.55 35.47 10.74
C VAL A 312 -15.84 35.66 9.91
N ILE A 313 -16.17 34.70 9.05
CA ILE A 313 -17.41 34.72 8.27
C ILE A 313 -18.63 34.69 9.18
N ALA A 314 -18.67 33.84 10.19
CA ALA A 314 -19.76 33.75 11.15
C ALA A 314 -19.92 35.04 11.94
N LEU A 315 -18.83 35.66 12.38
CA LEU A 315 -18.83 36.95 13.06
C LEU A 315 -19.37 38.08 12.17
N GLY A 316 -18.93 38.11 10.91
CA GLY A 316 -19.45 39.05 9.89
C GLY A 316 -20.96 38.93 9.70
N TRP A 317 -21.47 37.71 9.58
CA TRP A 317 -22.90 37.44 9.47
C TRP A 317 -23.68 37.88 10.71
N LEU A 318 -23.13 37.66 11.88
CA LEU A 318 -23.73 38.07 13.16
C LEU A 318 -23.83 39.59 13.28
N ILE A 319 -22.81 40.33 12.87
CA ILE A 319 -22.78 41.79 12.85
C ILE A 319 -23.79 42.32 11.84
N ILE A 320 -23.84 41.80 10.63
CA ILE A 320 -24.79 42.18 9.58
C ILE A 320 -26.22 41.88 10.02
N GLY A 321 -26.45 40.70 10.62
CA GLY A 321 -27.76 40.33 11.17
C GLY A 321 -28.25 41.25 12.27
N ARG A 322 -27.36 41.66 13.20
CA ARG A 322 -27.67 42.65 14.25
C ARG A 322 -28.02 44.02 13.67
N ARG A 323 -27.22 44.50 12.68
CA ARG A 323 -27.51 45.80 12.00
C ARG A 323 -28.84 45.79 11.26
N ARG A 324 -29.19 44.67 10.59
CA ARG A 324 -30.49 44.54 9.90
C ARG A 324 -31.68 44.50 10.88
N ARG A 325 -31.53 43.87 12.06
CA ARG A 325 -32.57 43.88 13.11
C ARG A 325 -32.74 45.28 13.70
N ALA A 326 -31.67 46.00 14.01
CA ALA A 326 -31.74 47.37 14.53
C ALA A 326 -32.47 48.34 13.57
N ARG A 327 -32.21 48.21 12.25
CA ARG A 327 -32.93 49.04 11.24
C ARG A 327 -34.42 48.73 11.14
N ARG A 328 -34.85 47.49 11.39
CA ARG A 328 -36.27 47.11 11.36
C ARG A 328 -37.02 47.65 12.59
N PHE A 329 -36.38 47.78 13.74
CA PHE A 329 -36.99 48.39 14.93
C PHE A 329 -37.19 49.90 14.73
N HIS A 330 -36.29 50.62 14.10
CA HIS A 330 -36.47 52.06 13.81
C HIS A 330 -37.55 52.38 12.76
N MET A 331 -37.90 51.44 11.88
CA MET A 331 -38.99 51.63 10.90
C MET A 331 -40.38 51.25 11.45
N ALA A 332 -40.47 50.66 12.64
CA ALA A 332 -41.72 50.28 13.27
C ALA A 332 -42.23 51.38 14.26
N GLU A 333 -41.39 52.38 14.59
CA GLU A 333 -41.72 53.49 15.46
C GLU A 333 -41.98 54.83 14.71
N SER A 334 -41.89 54.85 13.39
CA SER A 334 -42.26 55.96 12.51
C SER A 334 -43.54 55.65 11.72
#